data_17a008b9bbdd435526f9a1c21e5da774
#
_entry.id   17a008b9bbdd435526f9a1c21e5da774
#
_cell.length_a   1.000
_cell.length_b   1.000
_cell.length_c   1.000
_cell.angle_alpha   90.00
_cell.angle_beta   90.00
_cell.angle_gamma   90.00
#
_symmetry.space_group_name_H-M   'P 1'
#
loop_
_entity.id
_entity.type
_entity.pdbx_description
1 polymer ?
#
loop_
_entity_poly.entity_id
_entity_poly.type
_entity_poly.pdbx_seq_one_letter_code
_entity_poly.pdbx_strand_id
1 'polypeptide(L)'
;MTATLRQAAGSLLVVGLNGTELTGLERAWLRLVRPGGVILFRRNIKDAQQTRLLLEEATGFCCPRAVRCVDVEGGTVNRLRDALAPIASAQAVAEAMRTSKKSALARKHGELIARAVKAFGFNTTLAPVVDLALPEAADVLGSRTAGADAAQVIAYAREFLAALASQGVVGCGKHFPGLGGAAGDTHFVTPEIQRTWPQLWDEDVVPYRELHRAMPMIMMNHAAYPHAASKNEPASASRFWIAETLRRRIGYKGIILSDDLEMGGILKFLPVEDAAVAAIRAGSDLLEICHSPELILRTYEALVSEGERSAAFRKLLTTTARDSARKRSRLYARGVAPALNAAKLDSLRKSILEFNATVAGILNAAADAAPRASSPAEAS
;
A
#
# COMPACT_ATOMS: atom_id res chain seq x y z
N MET A 1 4.82 -25.25 -18.56
CA MET A 1 3.58 -25.89 -18.03
C MET A 1 2.58 -24.80 -17.69
N THR A 2 1.34 -24.91 -18.14
CA THR A 2 0.23 -24.04 -17.76
C THR A 2 -0.13 -24.27 -16.28
N ALA A 3 -0.22 -23.21 -15.48
CA ALA A 3 -0.65 -23.32 -14.09
C ALA A 3 -2.04 -23.93 -13.99
N THR A 4 -2.28 -24.82 -13.02
CA THR A 4 -3.62 -25.33 -12.73
C THR A 4 -4.53 -24.18 -12.24
N LEU A 5 -5.85 -24.38 -12.28
CA LEU A 5 -6.80 -23.40 -11.77
C LEU A 5 -6.52 -23.04 -10.29
N ARG A 6 -6.23 -24.05 -9.44
CA ARG A 6 -5.87 -23.87 -8.04
C ARG A 6 -4.58 -23.08 -7.86
N GLN A 7 -3.54 -23.34 -8.65
CA GLN A 7 -2.31 -22.57 -8.64
C GLN A 7 -2.53 -21.12 -9.10
N ALA A 8 -3.38 -20.92 -10.10
CA ALA A 8 -3.73 -19.58 -10.57
C ALA A 8 -4.44 -18.79 -9.47
N ALA A 9 -5.46 -19.36 -8.82
CA ALA A 9 -6.20 -18.71 -7.73
C ALA A 9 -5.28 -18.31 -6.58
N GLY A 10 -4.48 -19.24 -6.03
CA GLY A 10 -3.58 -18.96 -4.92
C GLY A 10 -2.54 -17.89 -5.25
N SER A 11 -1.98 -17.92 -6.47
CA SER A 11 -0.93 -16.98 -6.90
C SER A 11 -1.37 -15.51 -6.96
N LEU A 12 -2.67 -15.24 -6.87
CA LEU A 12 -3.24 -13.88 -6.82
C LEU A 12 -3.48 -13.37 -5.41
N LEU A 13 -3.25 -14.18 -4.37
CA LEU A 13 -3.45 -13.78 -2.98
C LEU A 13 -2.15 -13.28 -2.36
N VAL A 14 -2.25 -12.19 -1.60
CA VAL A 14 -1.24 -11.69 -0.66
C VAL A 14 -1.84 -11.86 0.73
N VAL A 15 -1.20 -12.66 1.58
CA VAL A 15 -1.80 -13.15 2.81
C VAL A 15 -1.03 -12.72 4.05
N GLY A 16 -1.76 -12.41 5.13
CA GLY A 16 -1.16 -12.14 6.44
C GLY A 16 -0.86 -13.40 7.22
N LEU A 17 -0.08 -13.25 8.30
CA LEU A 17 0.31 -14.29 9.23
C LEU A 17 -0.10 -13.92 10.67
N ASN A 18 -0.25 -14.92 11.55
CA ASN A 18 -0.76 -14.69 12.89
C ASN A 18 0.31 -14.18 13.87
N GLY A 19 1.51 -14.74 13.84
CA GLY A 19 2.53 -14.49 14.86
C GLY A 19 3.93 -14.28 14.30
N THR A 20 4.91 -14.37 15.19
CA THR A 20 6.33 -14.21 14.87
C THR A 20 6.98 -15.47 14.27
N GLU A 21 6.25 -16.59 14.28
CA GLU A 21 6.65 -17.89 13.75
C GLU A 21 5.45 -18.54 13.06
N LEU A 22 5.67 -19.38 12.06
CA LEU A 22 4.60 -20.15 11.44
C LEU A 22 4.12 -21.27 12.36
N THR A 23 2.82 -21.39 12.52
CA THR A 23 2.18 -22.55 13.14
C THR A 23 2.15 -23.75 12.16
N GLY A 24 1.86 -24.96 12.69
CA GLY A 24 1.63 -26.12 11.84
C GLY A 24 0.46 -25.95 10.87
N LEU A 25 -0.59 -25.28 11.33
CA LEU A 25 -1.78 -24.96 10.53
C LEU A 25 -1.43 -23.97 9.40
N GLU A 26 -0.64 -22.94 9.68
CA GLU A 26 -0.20 -21.98 8.66
C GLU A 26 0.65 -22.64 7.59
N ARG A 27 1.59 -23.52 7.95
CA ARG A 27 2.36 -24.30 6.98
C ARG A 27 1.48 -25.17 6.10
N ALA A 28 0.40 -25.72 6.65
CA ALA A 28 -0.53 -26.58 5.91
C ALA A 28 -1.31 -25.79 4.86
N TRP A 29 -1.96 -24.68 5.25
CA TRP A 29 -2.72 -23.90 4.27
C TRP A 29 -1.84 -23.08 3.32
N LEU A 30 -0.65 -22.60 3.72
CA LEU A 30 0.31 -21.97 2.81
C LEU A 30 0.73 -22.94 1.69
N ARG A 31 0.96 -24.22 2.05
CA ARG A 31 1.27 -25.27 1.05
C ARG A 31 0.13 -25.55 0.10
N LEU A 32 -1.12 -25.49 0.60
CA LEU A 32 -2.32 -25.68 -0.20
C LEU A 32 -2.55 -24.51 -1.16
N VAL A 33 -2.56 -23.28 -0.63
CA VAL A 33 -2.92 -22.05 -1.35
C VAL A 33 -1.79 -21.62 -2.29
N ARG A 34 -0.54 -21.69 -1.86
CA ARG A 34 0.65 -21.20 -2.58
C ARG A 34 0.53 -19.73 -3.01
N PRO A 35 0.38 -18.80 -2.05
CA PRO A 35 0.03 -17.41 -2.34
C PRO A 35 1.07 -16.69 -3.21
N GLY A 36 0.64 -15.58 -3.81
CA GLY A 36 1.46 -14.65 -4.57
C GLY A 36 2.39 -13.81 -3.72
N GLY A 37 2.12 -13.72 -2.41
CA GLY A 37 2.93 -12.98 -1.47
C GLY A 37 2.44 -13.08 -0.04
N VAL A 38 3.20 -12.44 0.84
CA VAL A 38 2.86 -12.29 2.26
C VAL A 38 2.99 -10.83 2.67
N ILE A 39 2.10 -10.40 3.57
CA ILE A 39 2.15 -9.11 4.25
C ILE A 39 2.34 -9.33 5.74
N LEU A 40 3.24 -8.55 6.36
CA LEU A 40 3.47 -8.62 7.80
C LEU A 40 3.09 -7.31 8.50
N PHE A 41 2.58 -7.47 9.72
CA PHE A 41 2.17 -6.40 10.63
C PHE A 41 3.03 -6.38 11.89
N ARG A 42 2.83 -5.41 12.77
CA ARG A 42 3.59 -5.29 14.03
C ARG A 42 3.59 -6.58 14.86
N ARG A 43 2.47 -7.33 14.86
CA ARG A 43 2.34 -8.62 15.56
C ARG A 43 3.33 -9.70 15.08
N ASN A 44 3.84 -9.56 13.86
CA ASN A 44 4.75 -10.53 13.25
C ASN A 44 6.23 -10.13 13.37
N ILE A 45 6.52 -8.93 13.89
CA ILE A 45 7.85 -8.29 13.79
C ILE A 45 8.42 -8.06 15.18
N LYS A 46 9.45 -8.83 15.54
CA LYS A 46 10.21 -8.69 16.77
C LYS A 46 11.53 -7.96 16.53
N ASP A 47 12.31 -8.42 15.57
CA ASP A 47 13.59 -7.87 15.14
C ASP A 47 13.87 -8.25 13.67
N ALA A 48 14.95 -7.72 13.12
CA ALA A 48 15.27 -7.95 11.70
C ALA A 48 15.60 -9.40 11.39
N GLN A 49 16.25 -10.12 12.30
CA GLN A 49 16.65 -11.54 12.09
C GLN A 49 15.41 -12.44 12.11
N GLN A 50 14.59 -12.33 13.14
CA GLN A 50 13.35 -13.12 13.27
C GLN A 50 12.41 -12.85 12.09
N THR A 51 12.21 -11.60 11.70
CA THR A 51 11.33 -11.22 10.58
C THR A 51 11.82 -11.83 9.26
N ARG A 52 13.12 -11.82 9.01
CA ARG A 52 13.69 -12.42 7.81
C ARG A 52 13.47 -13.93 7.77
N LEU A 53 13.68 -14.63 8.89
CA LEU A 53 13.44 -16.07 8.98
C LEU A 53 11.97 -16.42 8.73
N LEU A 54 11.05 -15.67 9.34
CA LEU A 54 9.62 -15.82 9.09
C LEU A 54 9.26 -15.62 7.63
N LEU A 55 9.77 -14.55 7.00
CA LEU A 55 9.55 -14.27 5.58
C LEU A 55 10.13 -15.33 4.68
N GLU A 56 11.32 -15.83 4.99
CA GLU A 56 11.99 -16.88 4.22
C GLU A 56 11.19 -18.18 4.28
N GLU A 57 10.79 -18.60 5.46
CA GLU A 57 9.98 -19.81 5.64
C GLU A 57 8.62 -19.67 4.93
N ALA A 58 7.88 -18.58 5.19
CA ALA A 58 6.55 -18.37 4.61
C ALA A 58 6.59 -18.31 3.07
N THR A 59 7.56 -17.57 2.52
CA THR A 59 7.68 -17.47 1.06
C THR A 59 8.25 -18.71 0.39
N GLY A 60 8.82 -19.65 1.15
CA GLY A 60 9.14 -20.99 0.69
C GLY A 60 7.92 -21.79 0.21
N PHE A 61 6.74 -21.48 0.75
CA PHE A 61 5.46 -22.06 0.32
C PHE A 61 4.79 -21.27 -0.81
N CYS A 62 5.17 -20.02 -1.03
CA CYS A 62 4.56 -19.15 -2.04
C CYS A 62 4.95 -19.53 -3.47
N CYS A 63 4.27 -18.92 -4.43
CA CYS A 63 4.71 -18.99 -5.82
C CYS A 63 6.01 -18.21 -6.03
N PRO A 64 6.78 -18.49 -7.11
CA PRO A 64 8.05 -17.82 -7.38
C PRO A 64 7.92 -16.30 -7.46
N ARG A 65 8.95 -15.58 -6.96
CA ARG A 65 8.98 -14.11 -6.94
C ARG A 65 7.82 -13.52 -6.13
N ALA A 66 7.60 -14.08 -4.95
CA ALA A 66 6.58 -13.64 -4.02
C ALA A 66 6.77 -12.18 -3.58
N VAL A 67 5.66 -11.48 -3.44
CA VAL A 67 5.60 -10.18 -2.76
C VAL A 67 5.90 -10.41 -1.27
N ARG A 68 6.76 -9.59 -0.69
CA ARG A 68 7.07 -9.53 0.75
C ARG A 68 6.80 -8.10 1.19
N CYS A 69 5.57 -7.79 1.54
CA CYS A 69 5.17 -6.41 1.79
C CYS A 69 4.95 -6.08 3.25
N VAL A 70 5.04 -4.80 3.54
CA VAL A 70 4.85 -4.21 4.85
C VAL A 70 4.43 -2.74 4.70
N ASP A 71 3.63 -2.22 5.64
CA ASP A 71 3.34 -0.79 5.73
C ASP A 71 4.46 -0.05 6.45
N VAL A 72 5.27 0.67 5.70
CA VAL A 72 6.25 1.63 6.22
C VAL A 72 6.09 2.92 5.42
N GLU A 73 5.15 3.76 5.88
CA GLU A 73 4.87 5.09 5.33
C GLU A 73 5.68 6.18 6.05
N GLY A 74 6.04 5.91 7.28
CA GLY A 74 6.48 6.88 8.28
C GLY A 74 5.33 7.32 9.19
N GLY A 75 5.64 8.12 10.22
CA GLY A 75 4.64 8.61 11.18
C GLY A 75 3.91 7.50 11.92
N THR A 76 2.58 7.55 11.90
CA THR A 76 1.71 6.59 12.60
C THR A 76 1.71 5.21 11.94
N VAL A 77 1.90 5.15 10.61
CA VAL A 77 1.94 3.89 9.86
C VAL A 77 3.39 3.50 9.54
N ASN A 78 4.02 2.90 10.53
CA ASN A 78 5.36 2.33 10.44
C ASN A 78 5.39 1.04 11.26
N ARG A 79 5.29 -0.11 10.59
CA ARG A 79 5.27 -1.43 11.26
C ARG A 79 6.64 -1.82 11.82
N LEU A 80 7.73 -1.13 11.43
CA LEU A 80 9.10 -1.35 11.91
C LEU A 80 9.49 -0.42 13.07
N ARG A 81 8.60 0.47 13.54
CA ARG A 81 8.95 1.52 14.51
C ARG A 81 9.55 1.00 15.82
N ASP A 82 9.02 -0.11 16.33
CA ASP A 82 9.45 -0.67 17.62
C ASP A 82 10.71 -1.52 17.47
N ALA A 83 10.84 -2.21 16.33
CA ALA A 83 11.99 -3.09 16.03
C ALA A 83 13.21 -2.33 15.47
N LEU A 84 13.02 -1.15 14.90
CA LEU A 84 14.10 -0.33 14.33
C LEU A 84 14.09 1.09 14.89
N ALA A 85 13.20 1.96 14.40
CA ALA A 85 13.05 3.34 14.84
C ALA A 85 11.75 3.96 14.32
N PRO A 86 11.18 4.98 14.99
CA PRO A 86 10.17 5.84 14.39
C PRO A 86 10.79 6.59 13.19
N ILE A 87 10.03 6.71 12.11
CA ILE A 87 10.43 7.47 10.90
C ILE A 87 9.46 8.65 10.78
N ALA A 88 9.95 9.82 10.38
CA ALA A 88 9.13 11.01 10.19
C ALA A 88 7.94 10.75 9.28
N SER A 89 6.80 11.43 9.50
CA SER A 89 5.61 11.28 8.67
C SER A 89 5.79 11.93 7.29
N ALA A 90 5.02 11.47 6.31
CA ALA A 90 4.99 12.07 4.98
C ALA A 90 4.62 13.56 5.06
N GLN A 91 3.64 13.92 5.91
CA GLN A 91 3.25 15.31 6.15
C GLN A 91 4.41 16.16 6.64
N ALA A 92 5.12 15.73 7.70
CA ALA A 92 6.23 16.48 8.27
C ALA A 92 7.38 16.66 7.26
N VAL A 93 7.72 15.60 6.51
CA VAL A 93 8.78 15.67 5.49
C VAL A 93 8.37 16.58 4.34
N ALA A 94 7.14 16.49 3.85
CA ALA A 94 6.64 17.33 2.77
C ALA A 94 6.57 18.81 3.18
N GLU A 95 6.16 19.09 4.42
CA GLU A 95 6.16 20.45 4.98
C GLU A 95 7.58 21.00 5.09
N ALA A 96 8.52 20.24 5.67
CA ALA A 96 9.91 20.63 5.75
C ALA A 96 10.53 20.84 4.36
N MET A 97 10.14 20.05 3.37
CA MET A 97 10.55 20.21 1.97
C MET A 97 10.06 21.54 1.39
N ARG A 98 8.79 21.91 1.61
CA ARG A 98 8.22 23.20 1.16
C ARG A 98 8.90 24.38 1.82
N THR A 99 9.01 24.35 3.14
CA THR A 99 9.63 25.39 3.96
C THR A 99 11.08 25.66 3.59
N SER A 100 11.88 24.60 3.46
CA SER A 100 13.31 24.73 3.15
C SER A 100 13.62 24.79 1.64
N LYS A 101 12.63 24.57 0.77
CA LYS A 101 12.77 24.42 -0.70
C LYS A 101 13.75 23.29 -1.10
N LYS A 102 13.86 22.23 -0.26
CA LYS A 102 14.79 21.10 -0.46
C LYS A 102 14.05 19.81 -0.80
N SER A 103 13.84 19.53 -2.08
CA SER A 103 13.23 18.28 -2.55
C SER A 103 13.99 17.01 -2.13
N ALA A 104 15.30 17.14 -1.87
CA ALA A 104 16.15 16.05 -1.39
C ALA A 104 15.66 15.42 -0.07
N LEU A 105 14.83 16.12 0.73
CA LEU A 105 14.24 15.54 1.96
C LEU A 105 13.30 14.40 1.64
N ALA A 106 12.42 14.50 0.64
CA ALA A 106 11.54 13.41 0.24
C ALA A 106 12.34 12.23 -0.33
N ARG A 107 13.40 12.50 -1.11
CA ARG A 107 14.32 11.45 -1.58
C ARG A 107 14.99 10.73 -0.42
N LYS A 108 15.53 11.48 0.54
CA LYS A 108 16.17 10.89 1.73
C LYS A 108 15.21 10.06 2.57
N HIS A 109 13.96 10.52 2.71
CA HIS A 109 12.89 9.75 3.37
C HIS A 109 12.68 8.40 2.69
N GLY A 110 12.48 8.38 1.36
CA GLY A 110 12.35 7.14 0.59
C GLY A 110 13.57 6.22 0.69
N GLU A 111 14.79 6.77 0.70
CA GLU A 111 16.02 5.98 0.88
C GLU A 111 16.08 5.28 2.24
N LEU A 112 15.73 5.99 3.32
CA LEU A 112 15.72 5.45 4.68
C LEU A 112 14.67 4.36 4.82
N ILE A 113 13.46 4.58 4.30
CA ILE A 113 12.39 3.57 4.25
C ILE A 113 12.84 2.35 3.44
N ALA A 114 13.41 2.54 2.26
CA ALA A 114 13.90 1.43 1.46
C ALA A 114 14.98 0.59 2.19
N ARG A 115 15.91 1.25 2.87
CA ARG A 115 16.94 0.57 3.67
C ARG A 115 16.33 -0.19 4.84
N ALA A 116 15.34 0.38 5.53
CA ALA A 116 14.62 -0.27 6.62
C ALA A 116 13.87 -1.51 6.14
N VAL A 117 13.07 -1.38 5.09
CA VAL A 117 12.31 -2.46 4.44
C VAL A 117 13.24 -3.62 4.04
N LYS A 118 14.34 -3.33 3.37
CA LYS A 118 15.34 -4.34 2.96
C LYS A 118 16.05 -5.01 4.13
N ALA A 119 16.36 -4.26 5.19
CA ALA A 119 17.02 -4.79 6.38
C ALA A 119 16.20 -5.91 7.03
N PHE A 120 14.88 -5.81 7.01
CA PHE A 120 13.95 -6.80 7.54
C PHE A 120 13.56 -7.90 6.53
N GLY A 121 14.10 -7.90 5.31
CA GLY A 121 13.86 -8.96 4.32
C GLY A 121 12.64 -8.75 3.42
N PHE A 122 11.99 -7.60 3.50
CA PHE A 122 10.91 -7.21 2.59
C PHE A 122 11.45 -6.74 1.23
N ASN A 123 10.61 -6.73 0.23
CA ASN A 123 10.90 -6.23 -1.12
C ASN A 123 9.92 -5.14 -1.58
N THR A 124 8.87 -4.90 -0.80
CA THR A 124 7.78 -3.97 -1.11
C THR A 124 7.38 -3.20 0.14
N THR A 125 7.18 -1.89 0.03
CA THR A 125 6.45 -1.09 1.01
C THR A 125 5.15 -0.58 0.41
N LEU A 126 4.05 -0.65 1.19
CA LEU A 126 2.75 -0.11 0.78
C LEU A 126 2.72 1.39 1.04
N ALA A 127 3.59 2.11 0.33
CA ALA A 127 3.80 3.55 0.34
C ALA A 127 4.32 4.01 -1.04
N PRO A 128 4.11 5.29 -1.42
CA PRO A 128 3.57 6.39 -0.64
C PRO A 128 2.04 6.47 -0.64
N VAL A 129 1.48 7.14 0.36
CA VAL A 129 0.12 7.66 0.30
C VAL A 129 0.11 8.86 -0.63
N VAL A 130 -0.77 8.85 -1.62
CA VAL A 130 -0.94 9.93 -2.61
C VAL A 130 -2.34 10.53 -2.57
N ASP A 131 -3.11 10.20 -1.54
CA ASP A 131 -4.37 10.86 -1.22
C ASP A 131 -4.13 12.32 -0.83
N LEU A 132 -5.11 13.19 -1.11
CA LEU A 132 -5.07 14.60 -0.74
C LEU A 132 -5.45 14.76 0.75
N ALA A 133 -4.79 15.70 1.44
CA ALA A 133 -5.09 16.06 2.82
C ALA A 133 -6.32 16.98 2.88
N LEU A 134 -7.49 16.46 2.51
CA LEU A 134 -8.74 17.21 2.62
C LEU A 134 -9.29 17.14 4.05
N PRO A 135 -10.05 18.16 4.50
CA PRO A 135 -10.55 18.20 5.87
C PRO A 135 -11.40 16.99 6.27
N GLU A 136 -12.17 16.45 5.33
CA GLU A 136 -13.09 15.33 5.54
C GLU A 136 -12.36 14.05 5.97
N ALA A 137 -11.13 13.85 5.50
CA ALA A 137 -10.33 12.66 5.79
C ALA A 137 -9.27 12.88 6.87
N ALA A 138 -9.32 13.98 7.62
CA ALA A 138 -8.31 14.32 8.62
C ALA A 138 -8.12 13.22 9.68
N ASP A 139 -9.21 12.61 10.15
CA ASP A 139 -9.18 11.55 11.15
C ASP A 139 -8.67 10.20 10.59
N VAL A 140 -8.87 9.95 9.29
CA VAL A 140 -8.48 8.70 8.62
C VAL A 140 -7.04 8.75 8.10
N LEU A 141 -6.68 9.84 7.47
CA LEU A 141 -5.39 10.01 6.79
C LEU A 141 -4.38 10.76 7.65
N GLY A 142 -4.78 11.85 8.30
CA GLY A 142 -3.93 12.64 9.19
C GLY A 142 -2.55 12.91 8.62
N SER A 143 -1.50 12.58 9.38
CA SER A 143 -0.11 12.81 9.01
C SER A 143 0.42 11.88 7.90
N ARG A 144 -0.40 10.99 7.35
CA ARG A 144 -0.03 10.07 6.26
C ARG A 144 0.07 10.78 4.90
N THR A 145 -0.64 11.90 4.71
CA THR A 145 -0.69 12.64 3.45
C THR A 145 0.42 13.68 3.32
N ALA A 146 0.92 13.88 2.10
CA ALA A 146 2.03 14.82 1.83
C ALA A 146 1.56 16.25 1.53
N GLY A 147 0.27 16.50 1.31
CA GLY A 147 -0.25 17.83 1.01
C GLY A 147 -1.75 17.83 0.68
N ALA A 148 -2.32 19.03 0.65
CA ALA A 148 -3.73 19.25 0.40
C ALA A 148 -4.09 19.32 -1.09
N ASP A 149 -3.11 19.52 -1.95
CA ASP A 149 -3.28 19.57 -3.40
C ASP A 149 -2.38 18.59 -4.14
N ALA A 150 -2.75 18.28 -5.38
CA ALA A 150 -2.05 17.30 -6.20
C ALA A 150 -0.58 17.67 -6.47
N ALA A 151 -0.23 18.95 -6.60
CA ALA A 151 1.14 19.37 -6.91
C ALA A 151 2.08 19.08 -5.73
N GLN A 152 1.62 19.34 -4.50
CA GLN A 152 2.37 19.03 -3.28
C GLN A 152 2.60 17.52 -3.13
N VAL A 153 1.54 16.74 -3.31
CA VAL A 153 1.60 15.27 -3.25
C VAL A 153 2.55 14.71 -4.32
N ILE A 154 2.45 15.19 -5.56
CA ILE A 154 3.31 14.77 -6.66
C ILE A 154 4.78 15.11 -6.40
N ALA A 155 5.07 16.30 -5.90
CA ALA A 155 6.43 16.73 -5.62
C ALA A 155 7.12 15.81 -4.59
N TYR A 156 6.42 15.46 -3.51
CA TYR A 156 6.90 14.52 -2.52
C TYR A 156 7.00 13.08 -3.08
N ALA A 157 5.91 12.56 -3.64
CA ALA A 157 5.81 11.16 -4.04
C ALA A 157 6.78 10.81 -5.18
N ARG A 158 7.07 11.75 -6.09
CA ARG A 158 8.05 11.57 -7.18
C ARG A 158 9.44 11.24 -6.65
N GLU A 159 9.94 12.03 -5.71
CA GLU A 159 11.26 11.84 -5.11
C GLU A 159 11.31 10.59 -4.24
N PHE A 160 10.24 10.34 -3.48
CA PHE A 160 10.10 9.15 -2.64
C PHE A 160 10.12 7.85 -3.48
N LEU A 161 9.32 7.77 -4.55
CA LEU A 161 9.27 6.62 -5.45
C LEU A 161 10.60 6.41 -6.19
N ALA A 162 11.25 7.48 -6.63
CA ALA A 162 12.56 7.41 -7.28
C ALA A 162 13.62 6.82 -6.32
N ALA A 163 13.57 7.18 -5.04
CA ALA A 163 14.46 6.65 -4.02
C ALA A 163 14.20 5.15 -3.78
N LEU A 164 12.94 4.73 -3.62
CA LEU A 164 12.59 3.30 -3.51
C LEU A 164 13.11 2.50 -4.71
N ALA A 165 12.86 2.97 -5.91
CA ALA A 165 13.28 2.31 -7.16
C ALA A 165 14.81 2.18 -7.26
N SER A 166 15.57 3.23 -6.89
CA SER A 166 17.03 3.21 -6.88
C SER A 166 17.59 2.14 -5.94
N GLN A 167 16.90 1.89 -4.83
CA GLN A 167 17.24 0.87 -3.83
C GLN A 167 16.69 -0.53 -4.18
N GLY A 168 15.92 -0.68 -5.26
CA GLY A 168 15.30 -1.94 -5.65
C GLY A 168 14.14 -2.38 -4.76
N VAL A 169 13.45 -1.44 -4.12
CA VAL A 169 12.23 -1.66 -3.35
C VAL A 169 11.03 -1.23 -4.19
N VAL A 170 10.00 -2.05 -4.20
CA VAL A 170 8.73 -1.75 -4.88
C VAL A 170 7.90 -0.86 -3.98
N GLY A 171 7.48 0.30 -4.50
CA GLY A 171 6.52 1.18 -3.85
C GLY A 171 5.10 0.93 -4.35
N CYS A 172 4.12 1.23 -3.51
CA CYS A 172 2.69 1.12 -3.82
C CYS A 172 2.00 2.46 -3.56
N GLY A 173 1.54 3.12 -4.62
CA GLY A 173 0.73 4.34 -4.48
C GLY A 173 -0.67 3.99 -4.01
N LYS A 174 -1.19 4.70 -3.01
CA LYS A 174 -2.49 4.41 -2.39
C LYS A 174 -3.20 5.65 -1.89
N HIS A 175 -4.56 5.63 -1.81
CA HIS A 175 -5.51 4.55 -2.11
C HIS A 175 -6.40 4.97 -3.29
N PHE A 176 -6.21 4.38 -4.46
CA PHE A 176 -6.94 4.78 -5.68
C PHE A 176 -8.46 4.53 -5.56
N PRO A 177 -9.33 5.44 -6.03
CA PRO A 177 -9.05 6.66 -6.80
C PRO A 177 -8.77 7.91 -5.95
N GLY A 178 -8.73 7.83 -4.62
CA GLY A 178 -8.44 8.88 -3.66
C GLY A 178 -9.36 8.81 -2.46
N LEU A 179 -8.81 8.80 -1.25
CA LEU A 179 -9.53 8.79 0.03
C LEU A 179 -9.65 10.16 0.68
N GLY A 180 -9.17 11.24 0.04
CA GLY A 180 -9.14 12.58 0.62
C GLY A 180 -10.51 13.13 1.05
N GLY A 181 -11.58 12.70 0.39
CA GLY A 181 -12.95 13.08 0.74
C GLY A 181 -13.69 12.07 1.63
N ALA A 182 -13.00 11.10 2.25
CA ALA A 182 -13.64 10.07 3.07
C ALA A 182 -14.05 10.61 4.44
N ALA A 183 -15.34 10.72 4.70
CA ALA A 183 -15.87 10.92 6.04
C ALA A 183 -16.08 9.56 6.71
N GLY A 184 -15.34 9.28 7.80
CA GLY A 184 -15.42 8.02 8.53
C GLY A 184 -14.36 6.98 8.15
N ASP A 185 -14.07 6.11 9.11
CA ASP A 185 -13.01 5.11 9.01
C ASP A 185 -13.44 3.92 8.14
N THR A 186 -12.69 3.67 7.07
CA THR A 186 -12.88 2.55 6.13
C THR A 186 -12.77 1.16 6.77
N HIS A 187 -12.21 1.06 7.97
CA HIS A 187 -12.16 -0.20 8.71
C HIS A 187 -13.51 -0.65 9.24
N PHE A 188 -14.47 0.30 9.44
CA PHE A 188 -15.76 0.00 10.07
C PHE A 188 -16.97 0.15 9.15
N VAL A 189 -16.88 1.01 8.14
CA VAL A 189 -17.99 1.29 7.21
C VAL A 189 -17.48 1.38 5.78
N THR A 190 -18.36 1.19 4.80
CA THR A 190 -18.07 1.57 3.41
C THR A 190 -18.24 3.09 3.32
N PRO A 191 -17.17 3.90 3.31
CA PRO A 191 -17.34 5.33 3.22
C PRO A 191 -17.86 5.70 1.83
N GLU A 192 -18.81 6.62 1.80
CA GLU A 192 -19.26 7.24 0.56
C GLU A 192 -18.56 8.58 0.37
N ILE A 193 -17.76 8.68 -0.68
CA ILE A 193 -17.05 9.91 -1.02
C ILE A 193 -17.94 10.73 -1.95
N GLN A 194 -18.41 11.89 -1.44
CA GLN A 194 -19.39 12.74 -2.10
C GLN A 194 -18.80 13.64 -3.21
N ARG A 195 -17.59 13.34 -3.65
CA ARG A 195 -16.93 14.07 -4.73
C ARG A 195 -17.46 13.64 -6.10
N THR A 196 -17.70 14.63 -6.96
CA THR A 196 -18.14 14.41 -8.35
C THR A 196 -17.00 13.91 -9.23
N TRP A 197 -17.33 13.34 -10.40
CA TRP A 197 -16.32 12.91 -11.37
C TRP A 197 -15.34 14.03 -11.77
N PRO A 198 -15.76 15.28 -12.09
CA PRO A 198 -14.80 16.35 -12.37
C PRO A 198 -13.84 16.61 -11.21
N GLN A 199 -14.35 16.72 -9.97
CA GLN A 199 -13.49 16.93 -8.80
C GLN A 199 -12.46 15.81 -8.62
N LEU A 200 -12.89 14.54 -8.71
CA LEU A 200 -11.98 13.42 -8.61
C LEU A 200 -10.95 13.42 -9.73
N TRP A 201 -11.38 13.66 -10.97
CA TRP A 201 -10.49 13.62 -12.14
C TRP A 201 -9.46 14.74 -12.15
N ASP A 202 -9.87 15.95 -11.74
CA ASP A 202 -9.04 17.16 -11.80
C ASP A 202 -8.23 17.41 -10.53
N GLU A 203 -8.49 16.63 -9.45
CA GLU A 203 -7.78 16.76 -8.18
C GLU A 203 -7.23 15.41 -7.69
N ASP A 204 -8.06 14.51 -7.14
CA ASP A 204 -7.64 13.26 -6.46
C ASP A 204 -6.90 12.28 -7.38
N VAL A 205 -7.31 12.18 -8.64
CA VAL A 205 -6.74 11.25 -9.62
C VAL A 205 -5.48 11.82 -10.29
N VAL A 206 -5.21 13.12 -10.15
CA VAL A 206 -4.05 13.78 -10.78
C VAL A 206 -2.72 13.16 -10.36
N PRO A 207 -2.43 12.87 -9.07
CA PRO A 207 -1.19 12.18 -8.68
C PRO A 207 -1.00 10.85 -9.39
N TYR A 208 -2.06 10.08 -9.58
CA TYR A 208 -2.00 8.80 -10.31
C TYR A 208 -1.75 9.00 -11.80
N ARG A 209 -2.38 10.00 -12.44
CA ARG A 209 -2.16 10.32 -13.84
C ARG A 209 -0.71 10.72 -14.12
N GLU A 210 -0.13 11.54 -13.24
CA GLU A 210 1.23 12.05 -13.37
C GLU A 210 2.31 11.02 -13.00
N LEU A 211 2.03 10.14 -12.03
CA LEU A 211 3.03 9.23 -11.47
C LEU A 211 2.81 7.76 -11.84
N HIS A 212 1.79 7.42 -12.67
CA HIS A 212 1.47 6.03 -12.99
C HIS A 212 2.65 5.19 -13.53
N ARG A 213 3.61 5.82 -14.21
CA ARG A 213 4.81 5.14 -14.72
C ARG A 213 5.87 4.92 -13.63
N ALA A 214 5.87 5.74 -12.59
CA ALA A 214 6.78 5.63 -11.45
C ALA A 214 6.22 4.75 -10.33
N MET A 215 4.92 4.41 -10.36
CA MET A 215 4.26 3.53 -9.41
C MET A 215 4.24 2.09 -9.93
N PRO A 216 5.10 1.18 -9.46
CA PRO A 216 5.07 -0.20 -9.92
C PRO A 216 3.83 -0.96 -9.42
N MET A 217 3.23 -0.50 -8.29
CA MET A 217 2.00 -1.02 -7.71
C MET A 217 1.07 0.12 -7.31
N ILE A 218 -0.23 -0.08 -7.47
CA ILE A 218 -1.30 0.82 -6.99
C ILE A 218 -2.30 -0.02 -6.21
N MET A 219 -2.67 0.47 -5.01
CA MET A 219 -3.69 -0.14 -4.16
C MET A 219 -5.04 0.56 -4.37
N MET A 220 -6.07 -0.26 -4.53
CA MET A 220 -7.47 0.18 -4.61
C MET A 220 -8.06 0.32 -3.22
N ASN A 221 -8.85 1.37 -2.97
CA ASN A 221 -9.60 1.49 -1.73
C ASN A 221 -10.99 0.82 -1.78
N HIS A 222 -11.66 0.76 -0.63
CA HIS A 222 -13.01 0.21 -0.47
C HIS A 222 -14.11 1.26 -0.34
N ALA A 223 -13.84 2.52 -0.69
CA ALA A 223 -14.86 3.56 -0.70
C ALA A 223 -15.75 3.47 -1.94
N ALA A 224 -16.99 3.92 -1.80
CA ALA A 224 -17.93 4.12 -2.89
C ALA A 224 -17.97 5.60 -3.32
N TYR A 225 -18.32 5.85 -4.58
CA TYR A 225 -18.29 7.19 -5.21
C TYR A 225 -19.60 7.45 -5.95
N PRO A 226 -20.72 7.72 -5.22
CA PRO A 226 -22.06 7.76 -5.80
C PRO A 226 -22.24 8.85 -6.87
N HIS A 227 -21.49 9.95 -6.80
CA HIS A 227 -21.57 11.05 -7.76
C HIS A 227 -20.57 10.97 -8.93
N ALA A 228 -19.74 9.93 -8.96
CA ALA A 228 -18.69 9.77 -9.98
C ALA A 228 -18.80 8.48 -10.77
N ALA A 229 -19.36 7.42 -10.20
CA ALA A 229 -19.56 6.13 -10.83
C ALA A 229 -21.04 5.83 -11.02
N SER A 230 -21.38 5.05 -12.06
CA SER A 230 -22.78 4.68 -12.35
C SER A 230 -23.38 3.70 -11.34
N LYS A 231 -22.55 3.06 -10.52
CA LYS A 231 -22.93 2.12 -9.46
C LYS A 231 -22.30 2.54 -8.15
N ASN A 232 -23.06 2.46 -7.07
CA ASN A 232 -22.59 2.71 -5.72
C ASN A 232 -21.93 1.44 -5.16
N GLU A 233 -20.78 1.08 -5.74
CA GLU A 233 -19.98 -0.08 -5.37
C GLU A 233 -18.58 0.34 -4.93
N PRO A 234 -17.91 -0.38 -4.01
CA PRO A 234 -16.54 -0.09 -3.59
C PRO A 234 -15.59 -0.08 -4.78
N ALA A 235 -14.64 0.88 -4.82
CA ALA A 235 -13.73 1.04 -5.94
C ALA A 235 -12.92 -0.23 -6.23
N SER A 236 -12.58 -1.01 -5.21
CA SER A 236 -11.85 -2.29 -5.32
C SER A 236 -12.65 -3.40 -6.03
N ALA A 237 -13.98 -3.29 -6.09
CA ALA A 237 -14.85 -4.23 -6.80
C ALA A 237 -15.38 -3.64 -8.13
N SER A 238 -15.05 -2.39 -8.44
CA SER A 238 -15.64 -1.63 -9.54
C SER A 238 -14.84 -1.73 -10.83
N ARG A 239 -15.49 -2.26 -11.87
CA ARG A 239 -14.95 -2.26 -13.23
C ARG A 239 -14.70 -0.84 -13.77
N PHE A 240 -15.56 0.12 -13.39
CA PHE A 240 -15.41 1.53 -13.78
C PHE A 240 -14.06 2.10 -13.27
N TRP A 241 -13.74 1.86 -11.99
CA TRP A 241 -12.50 2.39 -11.42
C TRP A 241 -11.27 1.63 -11.90
N ILE A 242 -11.30 0.30 -11.94
CA ILE A 242 -10.13 -0.52 -12.26
C ILE A 242 -9.89 -0.60 -13.77
N ALA A 243 -10.85 -1.19 -14.52
CA ALA A 243 -10.62 -1.45 -15.94
C ALA A 243 -10.76 -0.19 -16.79
N GLU A 244 -11.77 0.64 -16.53
CA GLU A 244 -12.05 1.78 -17.39
C GLU A 244 -11.22 3.00 -17.04
N THR A 245 -11.13 3.35 -15.74
CA THR A 245 -10.39 4.54 -15.32
C THR A 245 -8.89 4.26 -15.22
N LEU A 246 -8.48 3.34 -14.34
CA LEU A 246 -7.05 3.13 -14.08
C LEU A 246 -6.34 2.46 -15.26
N ARG A 247 -6.90 1.38 -15.84
CA ARG A 247 -6.27 0.68 -16.96
C ARG A 247 -6.38 1.43 -18.27
N ARG A 248 -7.61 1.85 -18.67
CA ARG A 248 -7.85 2.40 -20.00
C ARG A 248 -7.57 3.89 -20.10
N ARG A 249 -8.16 4.73 -19.21
CA ARG A 249 -8.03 6.19 -19.30
C ARG A 249 -6.66 6.68 -18.87
N ILE A 250 -6.12 6.18 -17.74
CA ILE A 250 -4.79 6.53 -17.24
C ILE A 250 -3.69 5.74 -17.97
N GLY A 251 -4.00 4.55 -18.47
CA GLY A 251 -3.05 3.70 -19.17
C GLY A 251 -2.10 2.93 -18.24
N TYR A 252 -2.48 2.71 -16.98
CA TYR A 252 -1.64 2.05 -15.98
C TYR A 252 -1.31 0.60 -16.35
N LYS A 253 -0.01 0.23 -16.27
CA LYS A 253 0.51 -1.10 -16.65
C LYS A 253 1.09 -1.89 -15.48
N GLY A 254 1.23 -1.28 -14.31
CA GLY A 254 1.76 -1.94 -13.11
C GLY A 254 0.78 -2.94 -12.48
N ILE A 255 1.10 -3.38 -11.25
CA ILE A 255 0.26 -4.28 -10.46
C ILE A 255 -0.86 -3.46 -9.81
N ILE A 256 -2.10 -3.94 -9.90
CA ILE A 256 -3.24 -3.44 -9.13
C ILE A 256 -3.50 -4.43 -8.00
N LEU A 257 -3.41 -3.93 -6.78
CA LEU A 257 -3.64 -4.65 -5.53
C LEU A 257 -4.95 -4.16 -4.90
N SER A 258 -5.78 -5.02 -4.35
CA SER A 258 -6.87 -4.56 -3.48
C SER A 258 -6.30 -4.04 -2.16
N ASP A 259 -7.01 -3.19 -1.44
CA ASP A 259 -6.83 -3.09 0.00
C ASP A 259 -7.29 -4.39 0.68
N ASP A 260 -7.10 -4.52 1.99
CA ASP A 260 -7.45 -5.73 2.73
C ASP A 260 -8.94 -6.06 2.63
N LEU A 261 -9.26 -7.18 1.98
CA LEU A 261 -10.65 -7.64 1.80
C LEU A 261 -11.34 -8.03 3.12
N GLU A 262 -10.64 -8.00 4.26
CA GLU A 262 -11.22 -8.17 5.58
C GLU A 262 -11.74 -6.86 6.19
N MET A 263 -11.50 -5.72 5.55
CA MET A 263 -11.96 -4.41 6.03
C MET A 263 -13.49 -4.30 5.97
N GLY A 264 -14.07 -3.66 6.99
CA GLY A 264 -15.51 -3.42 7.05
C GLY A 264 -16.06 -2.65 5.85
N GLY A 265 -15.24 -1.82 5.21
CA GLY A 265 -15.60 -1.08 4.00
C GLY A 265 -16.02 -1.95 2.82
N ILE A 266 -15.50 -3.16 2.70
CA ILE A 266 -15.90 -4.12 1.66
C ILE A 266 -16.82 -5.21 2.21
N LEU A 267 -16.58 -5.72 3.42
CA LEU A 267 -17.36 -6.83 3.98
C LEU A 267 -18.82 -6.46 4.29
N LYS A 268 -19.14 -5.19 4.52
CA LYS A 268 -20.52 -4.72 4.64
C LYS A 268 -21.24 -4.63 3.30
N PHE A 269 -20.50 -4.55 2.21
CA PHE A 269 -21.05 -4.49 0.86
C PHE A 269 -21.17 -5.89 0.24
N LEU A 270 -20.15 -6.72 0.38
CA LEU A 270 -20.10 -8.10 -0.15
C LEU A 270 -19.40 -9.04 0.84
N PRO A 271 -19.83 -10.31 0.92
CA PRO A 271 -19.01 -11.35 1.54
C PRO A 271 -17.64 -11.44 0.86
N VAL A 272 -16.62 -11.89 1.59
CA VAL A 272 -15.24 -11.94 1.07
C VAL A 272 -15.11 -12.74 -0.22
N GLU A 273 -15.89 -13.80 -0.39
CA GLU A 273 -15.96 -14.64 -1.58
C GLU A 273 -16.37 -13.84 -2.82
N ASP A 274 -17.47 -13.11 -2.69
CA ASP A 274 -18.01 -12.30 -3.78
C ASP A 274 -17.13 -11.08 -4.05
N ALA A 275 -16.57 -10.46 -3.01
CA ALA A 275 -15.63 -9.36 -3.12
C ALA A 275 -14.37 -9.75 -3.91
N ALA A 276 -13.81 -10.93 -3.63
CA ALA A 276 -12.64 -11.45 -4.35
C ALA A 276 -12.94 -11.72 -5.83
N VAL A 277 -14.07 -12.38 -6.13
CA VAL A 277 -14.49 -12.64 -7.51
C VAL A 277 -14.77 -11.32 -8.25
N ALA A 278 -15.44 -10.37 -7.61
CA ALA A 278 -15.73 -9.05 -8.18
C ALA A 278 -14.45 -8.26 -8.49
N ALA A 279 -13.48 -8.25 -7.57
CA ALA A 279 -12.20 -7.56 -7.75
C ALA A 279 -11.39 -8.14 -8.93
N ILE A 280 -11.33 -9.47 -9.07
CA ILE A 280 -10.70 -10.11 -10.25
C ILE A 280 -11.46 -9.79 -11.54
N ARG A 281 -12.81 -9.82 -11.52
CA ARG A 281 -13.64 -9.42 -12.68
C ARG A 281 -13.45 -7.96 -13.05
N ALA A 282 -13.23 -7.10 -12.07
CA ALA A 282 -12.95 -5.68 -12.28
C ALA A 282 -11.55 -5.42 -12.86
N GLY A 283 -10.57 -6.33 -12.67
CA GLY A 283 -9.24 -6.25 -13.27
C GLY A 283 -8.08 -6.08 -12.29
N SER A 284 -8.28 -6.41 -11.00
CA SER A 284 -7.20 -6.50 -10.01
C SER A 284 -6.22 -7.63 -10.33
N ASP A 285 -4.94 -7.42 -10.06
CA ASP A 285 -3.87 -8.41 -10.26
C ASP A 285 -3.58 -9.21 -8.99
N LEU A 286 -3.78 -8.62 -7.80
CA LEU A 286 -3.54 -9.22 -6.50
C LEU A 286 -4.62 -8.79 -5.51
N LEU A 287 -4.92 -9.65 -4.53
CA LEU A 287 -5.91 -9.45 -3.48
C LEU A 287 -5.23 -9.61 -2.12
N GLU A 288 -5.44 -8.66 -1.19
CA GLU A 288 -4.94 -8.79 0.20
C GLU A 288 -6.01 -9.39 1.11
N ILE A 289 -5.59 -10.35 1.95
CA ILE A 289 -6.35 -10.91 3.07
C ILE A 289 -5.37 -11.04 4.25
N CYS A 290 -5.54 -10.21 5.27
CA CYS A 290 -4.45 -9.86 6.17
C CYS A 290 -4.45 -10.56 7.54
N HIS A 291 -5.58 -11.16 7.98
CA HIS A 291 -5.73 -11.58 9.37
C HIS A 291 -6.25 -13.01 9.55
N SER A 292 -7.35 -13.37 8.89
CA SER A 292 -8.07 -14.62 9.13
C SER A 292 -7.67 -15.74 8.17
N PRO A 293 -7.08 -16.84 8.66
CA PRO A 293 -6.86 -18.04 7.83
C PRO A 293 -8.14 -18.59 7.21
N GLU A 294 -9.27 -18.45 7.92
CA GLU A 294 -10.57 -18.85 7.39
C GLU A 294 -10.95 -18.02 6.16
N LEU A 295 -10.85 -16.69 6.24
CA LEU A 295 -11.18 -15.81 5.10
C LEU A 295 -10.20 -15.98 3.94
N ILE A 296 -8.92 -16.28 4.21
CA ILE A 296 -7.95 -16.66 3.18
C ILE A 296 -8.43 -17.91 2.42
N LEU A 297 -8.83 -18.96 3.14
CA LEU A 297 -9.28 -20.20 2.53
C LEU A 297 -10.62 -20.02 1.80
N ARG A 298 -11.57 -19.28 2.36
CA ARG A 298 -12.85 -18.97 1.71
C ARG A 298 -12.63 -18.17 0.42
N THR A 299 -11.76 -17.17 0.43
CA THR A 299 -11.37 -16.43 -0.78
C THR A 299 -10.75 -17.35 -1.83
N TYR A 300 -9.82 -18.21 -1.43
CA TYR A 300 -9.17 -19.15 -2.34
C TYR A 300 -10.17 -20.09 -2.99
N GLU A 301 -11.02 -20.75 -2.20
CA GLU A 301 -12.04 -21.68 -2.72
C GLU A 301 -13.12 -20.98 -3.56
N ALA A 302 -13.47 -19.74 -3.27
CA ALA A 302 -14.39 -18.95 -4.08
C ALA A 302 -13.84 -18.70 -5.50
N LEU A 303 -12.56 -18.33 -5.61
CA LEU A 303 -11.91 -18.14 -6.91
C LEU A 303 -11.82 -19.45 -7.70
N VAL A 304 -11.54 -20.57 -7.02
CA VAL A 304 -11.50 -21.91 -7.64
C VAL A 304 -12.90 -22.32 -8.11
N SER A 305 -13.90 -22.27 -7.22
CA SER A 305 -15.29 -22.68 -7.52
C SER A 305 -15.88 -21.86 -8.67
N GLU A 306 -15.66 -20.54 -8.69
CA GLU A 306 -16.12 -19.70 -9.79
C GLU A 306 -15.41 -20.05 -11.11
N GLY A 307 -14.11 -20.37 -11.05
CA GLY A 307 -13.37 -20.86 -12.22
C GLY A 307 -13.81 -22.24 -12.71
N GLU A 308 -14.33 -23.10 -11.83
CA GLU A 308 -14.92 -24.39 -12.20
C GLU A 308 -16.29 -24.21 -12.87
N ARG A 309 -17.12 -23.30 -12.36
CA ARG A 309 -18.46 -23.00 -12.88
C ARG A 309 -18.45 -22.20 -14.19
N SER A 310 -17.49 -21.29 -14.37
CA SER A 310 -17.45 -20.33 -15.48
C SER A 310 -16.17 -20.46 -16.29
N ALA A 311 -16.26 -20.95 -17.52
CA ALA A 311 -15.13 -21.00 -18.45
C ALA A 311 -14.54 -19.60 -18.75
N ALA A 312 -15.39 -18.57 -18.80
CA ALA A 312 -14.96 -17.18 -19.00
C ALA A 312 -14.15 -16.69 -17.80
N PHE A 313 -14.60 -16.94 -16.57
CA PHE A 313 -13.88 -16.58 -15.36
C PHE A 313 -12.57 -17.38 -15.21
N ARG A 314 -12.59 -18.69 -15.52
CA ARG A 314 -11.36 -19.52 -15.56
C ARG A 314 -10.32 -18.91 -16.49
N LYS A 315 -10.70 -18.51 -17.70
CA LYS A 315 -9.80 -17.85 -18.65
C LYS A 315 -9.27 -16.52 -18.11
N LEU A 316 -10.13 -15.72 -17.51
CA LEU A 316 -9.74 -14.45 -16.87
C LEU A 316 -8.73 -14.70 -15.74
N LEU A 317 -9.06 -15.56 -14.78
CA LEU A 317 -8.24 -15.88 -13.61
C LEU A 317 -6.85 -16.40 -14.01
N THR A 318 -6.80 -17.36 -14.95
CA THR A 318 -5.51 -17.92 -15.43
C THR A 318 -4.68 -16.91 -16.21
N THR A 319 -5.32 -16.02 -16.96
CA THR A 319 -4.64 -14.92 -17.68
C THR A 319 -4.08 -13.90 -16.69
N THR A 320 -4.90 -13.48 -15.71
CA THR A 320 -4.47 -12.55 -14.65
C THR A 320 -3.30 -13.12 -13.86
N ALA A 321 -3.36 -14.40 -13.48
CA ALA A 321 -2.28 -15.08 -12.75
C ALA A 321 -0.96 -15.10 -13.55
N ARG A 322 -1.03 -15.42 -14.84
CA ARG A 322 0.16 -15.39 -15.73
C ARG A 322 0.73 -13.98 -15.87
N ASP A 323 -0.12 -12.98 -16.03
CA ASP A 323 0.32 -11.59 -16.23
C ASP A 323 0.85 -10.98 -14.92
N SER A 324 0.23 -11.27 -13.77
CA SER A 324 0.74 -10.95 -12.43
C SER A 324 2.11 -11.59 -12.18
N ALA A 325 2.27 -12.87 -12.48
CA ALA A 325 3.56 -13.56 -12.36
C ALA A 325 4.66 -12.92 -13.23
N ARG A 326 4.32 -12.50 -14.45
CA ARG A 326 5.25 -11.80 -15.35
C ARG A 326 5.67 -10.43 -14.80
N LYS A 327 4.72 -9.66 -14.27
CA LYS A 327 4.99 -8.38 -13.61
C LYS A 327 5.89 -8.57 -12.39
N ARG A 328 5.58 -9.52 -11.50
CA ARG A 328 6.40 -9.85 -10.32
C ARG A 328 7.82 -10.30 -10.70
N SER A 329 7.96 -11.12 -11.74
CA SER A 329 9.26 -11.57 -12.21
C SER A 329 10.17 -10.42 -12.64
N ARG A 330 9.60 -9.35 -13.21
CA ARG A 330 10.35 -8.13 -13.57
C ARG A 330 10.68 -7.29 -12.34
N LEU A 331 9.72 -7.06 -11.46
CA LEU A 331 9.87 -6.19 -10.28
C LEU A 331 10.85 -6.78 -9.26
N TYR A 332 10.81 -8.09 -9.04
CA TYR A 332 11.62 -8.79 -8.04
C TYR A 332 12.80 -9.57 -8.61
N ALA A 333 13.28 -9.18 -9.79
CA ALA A 333 14.41 -9.85 -10.46
C ALA A 333 15.70 -9.88 -9.63
N ARG A 334 15.94 -8.82 -8.84
CA ARG A 334 17.14 -8.69 -7.98
C ARG A 334 17.15 -9.62 -6.76
N GLY A 335 16.03 -10.29 -6.46
CA GLY A 335 15.90 -11.12 -5.26
C GLY A 335 15.86 -10.31 -3.97
N VAL A 336 16.04 -10.99 -2.84
CA VAL A 336 16.00 -10.39 -1.50
C VAL A 336 17.40 -9.89 -1.13
N ALA A 337 17.48 -8.68 -0.56
CA ALA A 337 18.75 -8.11 -0.12
C ALA A 337 19.35 -8.95 1.04
N PRO A 338 20.68 -9.04 1.15
CA PRO A 338 21.33 -9.74 2.26
C PRO A 338 21.02 -9.10 3.61
N ALA A 339 21.13 -9.88 4.67
CA ALA A 339 20.95 -9.40 6.04
C ALA A 339 22.01 -8.35 6.41
N LEU A 340 21.60 -7.37 7.21
CA LEU A 340 22.53 -6.44 7.82
C LEU A 340 23.02 -7.00 9.16
N ASN A 341 24.31 -6.79 9.48
CA ASN A 341 24.82 -7.06 10.81
C ASN A 341 24.36 -5.96 11.81
N ALA A 342 24.57 -6.21 13.11
CA ALA A 342 24.13 -5.28 14.16
C ALA A 342 24.67 -3.85 13.97
N ALA A 343 25.94 -3.68 13.67
CA ALA A 343 26.56 -2.37 13.46
C ALA A 343 25.92 -1.58 12.30
N LYS A 344 25.54 -2.25 11.20
CA LYS A 344 24.83 -1.63 10.07
C LYS A 344 23.38 -1.30 10.41
N LEU A 345 22.72 -2.09 11.25
CA LEU A 345 21.37 -1.80 11.74
C LEU A 345 21.40 -0.58 12.68
N ASP A 346 22.37 -0.49 13.58
CA ASP A 346 22.55 0.66 14.47
C ASP A 346 22.88 1.94 13.68
N SER A 347 23.75 1.84 12.66
CA SER A 347 24.02 2.96 11.76
C SER A 347 22.76 3.41 11.00
N LEU A 348 21.90 2.48 10.59
CA LEU A 348 20.62 2.82 9.95
C LEU A 348 19.67 3.51 10.94
N ARG A 349 19.55 2.97 12.16
CA ARG A 349 18.76 3.61 13.26
C ARG A 349 19.21 5.03 13.51
N LYS A 350 20.53 5.25 13.66
CA LYS A 350 21.12 6.57 13.86
C LYS A 350 20.79 7.52 12.70
N SER A 351 20.93 7.05 11.45
CA SER A 351 20.61 7.85 10.26
C SER A 351 19.12 8.26 10.21
N ILE A 352 18.20 7.39 10.67
CA ILE A 352 16.79 7.70 10.76
C ILE A 352 16.53 8.77 11.81
N LEU A 353 17.12 8.66 13.00
CA LEU A 353 16.94 9.62 14.10
C LEU A 353 17.54 10.99 13.73
N GLU A 354 18.69 11.03 13.09
CA GLU A 354 19.31 12.28 12.58
C GLU A 354 18.42 12.94 11.51
N PHE A 355 17.82 12.17 10.63
CA PHE A 355 16.88 12.68 9.65
C PHE A 355 15.62 13.25 10.31
N ASN A 356 15.05 12.56 11.30
CA ASN A 356 13.90 13.05 12.06
C ASN A 356 14.23 14.39 12.75
N ALA A 357 15.41 14.50 13.39
CA ALA A 357 15.87 15.72 14.02
C ALA A 357 16.04 16.87 13.01
N THR A 358 16.55 16.56 11.80
CA THR A 358 16.68 17.54 10.72
C THR A 358 15.30 18.07 10.29
N VAL A 359 14.32 17.18 10.07
CA VAL A 359 12.96 17.56 9.70
C VAL A 359 12.32 18.43 10.79
N ALA A 360 12.40 18.00 12.05
CA ALA A 360 11.87 18.74 13.19
C ALA A 360 12.54 20.12 13.34
N GLY A 361 13.86 20.20 13.19
CA GLY A 361 14.59 21.46 13.27
C GLY A 361 14.17 22.48 12.20
N ILE A 362 13.90 22.04 10.97
CA ILE A 362 13.38 22.91 9.91
C ILE A 362 11.99 23.45 10.28
N LEU A 363 11.10 22.59 10.78
CA LEU A 363 9.74 22.98 11.11
C LEU A 363 9.70 23.93 12.32
N ASN A 364 10.50 23.67 13.35
CA ASN A 364 10.60 24.54 14.53
C ASN A 364 11.15 25.93 14.16
N ALA A 365 12.21 26.00 13.37
CA ALA A 365 12.75 27.27 12.89
C ALA A 365 11.75 28.09 12.09
N ALA A 366 10.88 27.43 11.30
CA ALA A 366 9.82 28.10 10.58
C ALA A 366 8.69 28.62 11.50
N ALA A 367 8.33 27.85 12.52
CA ALA A 367 7.34 28.27 13.52
C ALA A 367 7.82 29.48 14.33
N ASP A 368 9.11 29.50 14.71
CA ASP A 368 9.73 30.63 15.45
C ASP A 368 9.83 31.91 14.60
N ALA A 369 9.99 31.76 13.27
CA ALA A 369 10.06 32.89 12.33
C ALA A 369 8.66 33.45 11.93
N ALA A 370 7.57 32.74 12.24
CA ALA A 370 6.22 33.19 11.95
C ALA A 370 5.86 34.41 12.83
N PRO A 371 5.26 35.50 12.28
CA PRO A 371 4.85 36.63 13.07
C PRO A 371 3.83 36.18 14.13
N ARG A 372 4.13 36.46 15.40
CA ARG A 372 3.16 36.26 16.48
C ARG A 372 1.91 37.12 16.15
N ALA A 373 0.74 36.48 16.06
CA ALA A 373 -0.51 37.21 15.95
C ALA A 373 -0.56 38.22 17.09
N SER A 374 -0.61 39.51 16.76
CA SER A 374 -0.79 40.59 17.75
C SER A 374 -2.12 40.33 18.46
N SER A 375 -2.08 40.13 19.77
CA SER A 375 -3.27 40.14 20.60
C SER A 375 -4.08 41.40 20.29
N PRO A 376 -5.41 41.33 20.13
CA PRO A 376 -6.21 42.53 20.04
C PRO A 376 -5.99 43.36 21.32
N ALA A 377 -5.42 44.55 21.16
CA ALA A 377 -5.34 45.50 22.25
C ALA A 377 -6.75 45.72 22.82
N GLU A 378 -6.89 45.50 24.10
CA GLU A 378 -8.04 45.91 24.87
C GLU A 378 -8.32 47.39 24.56
N ALA A 379 -9.35 47.64 23.79
CA ALA A 379 -9.92 49.00 23.66
C ALA A 379 -10.76 49.24 24.91
N SER A 380 -10.20 49.99 25.82
CA SER A 380 -10.87 50.62 26.95
C SER A 380 -11.83 51.72 26.48
#